data_8f147e27cd1f78c6ab96c092dbbd5752
#
_entry.id   8f147e27cd1f78c6ab96c092dbbd5752
#
_cell.length_a   1.000
_cell.length_b   1.000
_cell.length_c   1.000
_cell.angle_alpha   90.00
_cell.angle_beta   90.00
_cell.angle_gamma   90.00
#
_symmetry.space_group_name_H-M   'P 1'
#
loop_
_entity.id
_entity.type
_entity.pdbx_description
1 polymer ?
#
loop_
_entity_poly.entity_id
_entity_poly.type
_entity_poly.pdbx_seq_one_letter_code
_entity_poly.pdbx_strand_id
1 'polypeptide(L)'
;LRGTYGGNTTCIEIQTSENKTIIIDAGTGLRTLGNALMARGKLTGKDEMSFLFTHSHWDHIQGLMFFIPIFIPGNTINFYSCFPDIEARLRYQMITTHFPLTFDELNAKKVFHHFAETESINVYDLQVSAKSVRHPGGCYSYKFKQPNGKTFIFCSDAEFNLETLEDIGPYIDYFFGADVLVFDTQYTFEESLQKIDWGHSSAAIATDIAIKSEVKKLILYHHDPSYDDAKMDSLTLQAIKYKSMMAPNHPLQIAAAYEGLEIEI
;
A
#
# COMPACT_ATOMS: atom_id res chain seq x y z
N LEU A 1 9.37 9.76 19.58
CA LEU A 1 8.80 11.05 19.18
C LEU A 1 8.08 10.82 17.84
N ARG A 2 6.75 11.02 17.79
CA ARG A 2 6.02 11.03 16.52
C ARG A 2 6.33 12.36 15.85
N GLY A 3 7.04 12.30 14.73
CA GLY A 3 7.20 13.44 13.83
C GLY A 3 5.93 13.75 13.05
N THR A 4 6.01 14.67 12.11
CA THR A 4 4.92 15.06 11.22
C THR A 4 4.46 13.88 10.34
N TYR A 5 5.39 13.05 9.89
CA TYR A 5 5.11 11.94 8.96
C TYR A 5 4.56 10.68 9.64
N GLY A 6 4.74 10.54 10.97
CA GLY A 6 4.30 9.36 11.71
C GLY A 6 5.38 8.27 11.81
N GLY A 7 5.01 7.09 12.28
CA GLY A 7 5.95 5.97 12.49
C GLY A 7 5.25 4.61 12.47
N ASN A 8 3.98 4.54 12.05
CA ASN A 8 3.31 3.27 11.83
C ASN A 8 3.69 2.70 10.46
N THR A 9 3.66 1.37 10.36
CA THR A 9 3.89 0.66 9.11
C THR A 9 2.61 0.54 8.28
N THR A 10 2.74 0.02 7.07
CA THR A 10 1.80 0.08 5.96
C THR A 10 0.36 -0.31 6.32
N CYS A 11 -0.56 0.63 6.17
CA CYS A 11 -2.00 0.43 6.28
C CYS A 11 -2.73 1.57 5.56
N ILE A 12 -3.39 1.27 4.44
CA ILE A 12 -4.13 2.25 3.64
C ILE A 12 -5.62 1.93 3.70
N GLU A 13 -6.44 2.91 4.10
CA GLU A 13 -7.90 2.82 3.99
C GLU A 13 -8.36 3.38 2.64
N ILE A 14 -9.17 2.64 1.91
CA ILE A 14 -9.97 3.11 0.79
C ILE A 14 -11.44 3.08 1.24
N GLN A 15 -12.07 4.24 1.21
CA GLN A 15 -13.51 4.35 1.40
C GLN A 15 -14.17 4.47 0.02
N THR A 16 -15.02 3.48 -0.32
CA THR A 16 -15.68 3.44 -1.64
C THR A 16 -16.89 4.38 -1.67
N SER A 17 -17.40 4.65 -2.89
CA SER A 17 -18.61 5.47 -3.07
C SER A 17 -19.85 4.86 -2.40
N GLU A 18 -19.87 3.54 -2.20
CA GLU A 18 -20.91 2.80 -1.49
C GLU A 18 -20.70 2.79 0.05
N ASN A 19 -19.78 3.61 0.57
CA ASN A 19 -19.42 3.64 1.99
C ASN A 19 -18.87 2.30 2.53
N LYS A 20 -18.30 1.47 1.65
CA LYS A 20 -17.58 0.25 2.01
C LYS A 20 -16.12 0.57 2.33
N THR A 21 -15.48 -0.28 3.12
CA THR A 21 -14.08 -0.13 3.51
C THR A 21 -13.23 -1.23 2.90
N ILE A 22 -12.18 -0.82 2.20
CA ILE A 22 -11.10 -1.69 1.75
C ILE A 22 -9.83 -1.23 2.46
N ILE A 23 -9.04 -2.17 2.96
CA ILE A 23 -7.73 -1.89 3.56
C ILE A 23 -6.65 -2.58 2.73
N ILE A 24 -5.61 -1.83 2.38
CA ILE A 24 -4.41 -2.40 1.79
C ILE A 24 -3.39 -2.57 2.91
N ASP A 25 -2.95 -3.80 3.09
CA ASP A 25 -2.02 -4.26 4.11
C ASP A 25 -2.47 -4.01 5.57
N ALA A 26 -1.86 -4.74 6.47
CA ALA A 26 -2.21 -4.81 7.88
C ALA A 26 -1.01 -4.54 8.79
N GLY A 27 -0.20 -3.51 8.46
CA GLY A 27 0.88 -3.05 9.31
C GLY A 27 0.40 -2.39 10.61
N THR A 28 1.29 -1.80 11.37
CA THR A 28 0.95 -1.26 12.71
C THR A 28 -0.09 -0.15 12.68
N GLY A 29 -0.23 0.57 11.55
CA GLY A 29 -1.28 1.57 11.33
C GLY A 29 -2.69 1.02 11.48
N LEU A 30 -2.87 -0.29 11.24
CA LEU A 30 -4.17 -0.96 11.33
C LEU A 30 -4.79 -0.88 12.72
N ARG A 31 -4.00 -0.88 13.79
CA ARG A 31 -4.51 -0.72 15.16
C ARG A 31 -5.22 0.62 15.33
N THR A 32 -4.60 1.68 14.84
CA THR A 32 -5.17 3.05 14.91
C THR A 32 -6.42 3.15 14.04
N LEU A 33 -6.35 2.62 12.82
CA LEU A 33 -7.49 2.58 11.89
C LEU A 33 -8.66 1.77 12.47
N GLY A 34 -8.42 0.61 13.09
CA GLY A 34 -9.45 -0.20 13.72
C GLY A 34 -10.24 0.57 14.78
N ASN A 35 -9.54 1.31 15.64
CA ASN A 35 -10.17 2.18 16.65
C ASN A 35 -10.99 3.30 15.99
N ALA A 36 -10.48 3.92 14.93
CA ALA A 36 -11.19 4.96 14.20
C ALA A 36 -12.45 4.43 13.49
N LEU A 37 -12.38 3.23 12.90
CA LEU A 37 -13.54 2.56 12.28
C LEU A 37 -14.65 2.31 13.32
N MET A 38 -14.27 1.77 14.48
CA MET A 38 -15.22 1.53 15.57
C MET A 38 -15.84 2.83 16.10
N ALA A 39 -15.04 3.89 16.25
CA ALA A 39 -15.53 5.20 16.66
C ALA A 39 -16.49 5.81 15.64
N ARG A 40 -16.36 5.48 14.35
CA ARG A 40 -17.29 5.82 13.27
C ARG A 40 -18.54 4.91 13.22
N GLY A 41 -18.68 3.97 14.16
CA GLY A 41 -19.79 3.01 14.22
C GLY A 41 -19.68 1.87 13.19
N LYS A 42 -18.52 1.66 12.58
CA LYS A 42 -18.26 0.57 11.64
C LYS A 42 -17.69 -0.66 12.37
N LEU A 43 -17.91 -1.85 11.81
CA LEU A 43 -17.35 -3.12 12.28
C LEU A 43 -17.72 -3.48 13.73
N THR A 44 -18.95 -3.19 14.07
CA THR A 44 -19.51 -3.41 15.42
C THR A 44 -20.28 -4.73 15.56
N GLY A 45 -20.16 -5.64 14.61
CA GLY A 45 -20.76 -6.98 14.64
C GLY A 45 -21.82 -7.24 13.57
N LYS A 46 -21.95 -6.37 12.56
CA LYS A 46 -22.89 -6.53 11.43
C LYS A 46 -22.31 -6.10 10.10
N ASP A 47 -21.03 -5.78 10.07
CA ASP A 47 -20.40 -5.13 8.92
C ASP A 47 -19.50 -6.08 8.18
N GLU A 48 -19.22 -5.71 6.94
CA GLU A 48 -18.30 -6.37 6.05
C GLU A 48 -17.23 -5.39 5.61
N MET A 49 -15.99 -5.88 5.52
CA MET A 49 -14.86 -5.15 4.97
C MET A 49 -13.91 -6.07 4.21
N SER A 50 -13.04 -5.48 3.41
CA SER A 50 -12.07 -6.21 2.60
C SER A 50 -10.64 -5.76 2.89
N PHE A 51 -9.73 -6.73 2.94
CA PHE A 51 -8.28 -6.50 2.90
C PHE A 51 -7.72 -6.94 1.55
N LEU A 52 -6.73 -6.20 1.05
CA LEU A 52 -5.85 -6.65 -0.02
C LEU A 52 -4.42 -6.69 0.53
N PHE A 53 -3.74 -7.82 0.39
CA PHE A 53 -2.35 -7.96 0.83
C PHE A 53 -1.40 -7.90 -0.35
N THR A 54 -0.50 -6.92 -0.32
CA THR A 54 0.58 -6.79 -1.32
C THR A 54 1.58 -7.92 -1.16
N HIS A 55 1.97 -8.21 0.07
CA HIS A 55 2.83 -9.32 0.48
C HIS A 55 2.73 -9.55 2.00
N SER A 56 3.63 -10.35 2.58
CA SER A 56 3.53 -10.80 3.96
C SER A 56 4.76 -10.51 4.83
N HIS A 57 5.57 -9.50 4.50
CA HIS A 57 6.58 -9.03 5.44
C HIS A 57 5.92 -8.49 6.71
N TRP A 58 6.65 -8.51 7.82
CA TRP A 58 6.09 -8.18 9.13
C TRP A 58 5.44 -6.81 9.20
N ASP A 59 6.04 -5.81 8.61
CA ASP A 59 5.54 -4.44 8.56
C ASP A 59 4.25 -4.28 7.75
N HIS A 60 3.83 -5.31 6.99
CA HIS A 60 2.58 -5.36 6.23
C HIS A 60 1.50 -6.24 6.87
N ILE A 61 1.83 -7.05 7.89
CA ILE A 61 0.86 -7.98 8.49
C ILE A 61 0.76 -7.90 10.01
N GLN A 62 1.77 -7.36 10.72
CA GLN A 62 1.86 -7.44 12.18
C GLN A 62 0.76 -6.70 12.95
N GLY A 63 0.07 -5.75 12.33
CA GLY A 63 -1.03 -5.02 12.95
C GLY A 63 -2.32 -5.84 13.05
N LEU A 64 -2.46 -6.92 12.30
CA LEU A 64 -3.68 -7.72 12.24
C LEU A 64 -4.08 -8.27 13.62
N MET A 65 -3.12 -8.70 14.43
CA MET A 65 -3.36 -9.21 15.77
C MET A 65 -3.87 -8.15 16.76
N PHE A 66 -3.76 -6.87 16.42
CA PHE A 66 -4.23 -5.73 17.24
C PHE A 66 -5.46 -5.04 16.64
N PHE A 67 -6.03 -5.61 15.59
CA PHE A 67 -7.21 -5.10 14.91
C PHE A 67 -8.49 -5.57 15.63
N ILE A 68 -8.98 -4.78 16.57
CA ILE A 68 -10.13 -5.15 17.42
C ILE A 68 -11.34 -5.68 16.62
N PRO A 69 -11.74 -5.10 15.47
CA PRO A 69 -12.90 -5.59 14.73
C PRO A 69 -12.86 -7.08 14.32
N ILE A 70 -11.67 -7.69 14.20
CA ILE A 70 -11.55 -9.11 13.85
C ILE A 70 -11.97 -10.05 15.00
N PHE A 71 -12.01 -9.53 16.24
CA PHE A 71 -12.46 -10.27 17.42
C PHE A 71 -13.99 -10.14 17.68
N ILE A 72 -14.69 -9.30 16.90
CA ILE A 72 -16.11 -9.03 17.12
C ILE A 72 -16.96 -10.01 16.31
N PRO A 73 -17.78 -10.86 16.97
CA PRO A 73 -18.68 -11.77 16.28
C PRO A 73 -19.67 -11.01 15.38
N GLY A 74 -20.00 -11.60 14.23
CA GLY A 74 -20.93 -11.05 13.26
C GLY A 74 -20.31 -10.14 12.21
N ASN A 75 -19.07 -9.66 12.40
CA ASN A 75 -18.31 -9.05 11.32
C ASN A 75 -17.88 -10.09 10.29
N THR A 76 -17.82 -9.70 9.03
CA THR A 76 -17.22 -10.48 7.93
C THR A 76 -16.01 -9.74 7.39
N ILE A 77 -14.89 -10.43 7.31
CA ILE A 77 -13.63 -9.88 6.79
C ILE A 77 -13.20 -10.73 5.61
N ASN A 78 -13.16 -10.11 4.43
CA ASN A 78 -12.70 -10.71 3.19
C ASN A 78 -11.21 -10.38 3.01
N PHE A 79 -10.40 -11.39 2.75
CA PHE A 79 -8.97 -11.27 2.51
C PHE A 79 -8.68 -11.62 1.06
N TYR A 80 -8.19 -10.67 0.29
CA TYR A 80 -7.81 -10.82 -1.11
C TYR A 80 -6.29 -10.81 -1.24
N SER A 81 -5.75 -11.67 -2.08
CA SER A 81 -4.32 -11.65 -2.43
C SER A 81 -4.06 -12.43 -3.71
N CYS A 82 -2.96 -12.06 -4.39
CA CYS A 82 -2.41 -12.87 -5.47
C CYS A 82 -1.51 -14.02 -4.95
N PHE A 83 -1.22 -14.08 -3.67
CA PHE A 83 -0.55 -15.22 -3.05
C PHE A 83 -1.57 -16.28 -2.65
N PRO A 84 -1.52 -17.50 -3.24
CA PRO A 84 -2.50 -18.56 -2.92
C PRO A 84 -2.38 -19.08 -1.49
N ASP A 85 -1.25 -18.84 -0.84
CA ASP A 85 -0.94 -19.26 0.53
C ASP A 85 -1.07 -18.15 1.58
N ILE A 86 -1.70 -17.01 1.24
CA ILE A 86 -1.83 -15.86 2.17
C ILE A 86 -2.50 -16.26 3.49
N GLU A 87 -3.49 -17.13 3.46
CA GLU A 87 -4.13 -17.65 4.67
C GLU A 87 -3.12 -18.36 5.59
N ALA A 88 -2.27 -19.22 5.03
CA ALA A 88 -1.26 -19.93 5.81
C ALA A 88 -0.24 -18.95 6.43
N ARG A 89 0.15 -17.91 5.69
CA ARG A 89 1.07 -16.87 6.19
C ARG A 89 0.46 -16.08 7.34
N LEU A 90 -0.80 -15.66 7.22
CA LEU A 90 -1.50 -14.94 8.28
C LEU A 90 -1.74 -15.82 9.52
N ARG A 91 -2.02 -17.10 9.34
CA ARG A 91 -2.14 -18.08 10.43
C ARG A 91 -0.81 -18.27 11.17
N TYR A 92 0.31 -18.31 10.43
CA TYR A 92 1.63 -18.52 11.02
C TYR A 92 2.05 -17.41 11.99
N GLN A 93 1.70 -16.15 11.75
CA GLN A 93 2.00 -15.08 12.70
C GLN A 93 1.23 -15.18 14.02
N MET A 94 0.11 -15.89 14.04
CA MET A 94 -0.78 -16.04 15.20
C MET A 94 -0.74 -17.45 15.82
N ILE A 95 0.40 -18.13 15.74
CA ILE A 95 0.60 -19.37 16.51
C ILE A 95 0.83 -19.03 17.98
N THR A 96 0.49 -19.97 18.87
CA THR A 96 0.48 -19.75 20.34
C THR A 96 1.84 -19.36 20.94
N THR A 97 2.94 -19.61 20.23
CA THR A 97 4.28 -19.13 20.61
C THR A 97 4.51 -17.64 20.33
N HIS A 98 3.70 -17.02 19.49
CA HIS A 98 3.84 -15.61 19.08
C HIS A 98 2.68 -14.75 19.58
N PHE A 99 1.48 -15.34 19.69
CA PHE A 99 0.29 -14.62 20.13
C PHE A 99 -0.59 -15.56 20.98
N PRO A 100 -1.31 -15.06 22.01
CA PRO A 100 -2.08 -15.90 22.93
C PRO A 100 -3.33 -16.55 22.31
N LEU A 101 -3.78 -16.05 21.14
CA LEU A 101 -4.92 -16.60 20.39
C LEU A 101 -4.45 -17.05 19.01
N THR A 102 -4.97 -18.17 18.56
CA THR A 102 -4.79 -18.64 17.19
C THR A 102 -5.70 -17.89 16.23
N PHE A 103 -5.40 -17.91 14.94
CA PHE A 103 -6.22 -17.29 13.90
C PHE A 103 -7.67 -17.83 13.88
N ASP A 104 -7.88 -19.09 14.25
CA ASP A 104 -9.22 -19.70 14.30
C ASP A 104 -10.08 -19.17 15.45
N GLU A 105 -9.46 -18.75 16.54
CA GLU A 105 -10.15 -18.16 17.70
C GLU A 105 -10.62 -16.72 17.48
N LEU A 106 -10.29 -16.10 16.35
CA LEU A 106 -10.82 -14.79 15.96
C LEU A 106 -12.29 -14.94 15.57
N ASN A 107 -13.17 -14.16 16.21
CA ASN A 107 -14.63 -14.35 16.16
C ASN A 107 -15.30 -13.84 14.87
N ALA A 108 -14.69 -12.91 14.14
CA ALA A 108 -15.21 -12.48 12.84
C ALA A 108 -15.18 -13.63 11.84
N LYS A 109 -16.15 -13.67 10.93
CA LYS A 109 -16.09 -14.57 9.78
C LYS A 109 -14.95 -14.13 8.85
N LYS A 110 -14.03 -15.04 8.54
CA LYS A 110 -12.90 -14.81 7.64
C LYS A 110 -13.15 -15.55 6.33
N VAL A 111 -13.04 -14.83 5.20
CA VAL A 111 -13.22 -15.38 3.86
C VAL A 111 -11.99 -15.03 3.03
N PHE A 112 -11.35 -16.03 2.42
CA PHE A 112 -10.16 -15.83 1.60
C PHE A 112 -10.50 -15.92 0.12
N HIS A 113 -9.98 -14.98 -0.65
CA HIS A 113 -10.14 -14.86 -2.09
C HIS A 113 -8.76 -14.76 -2.75
N HIS A 114 -8.46 -15.72 -3.59
CA HIS A 114 -7.27 -15.67 -4.43
C HIS A 114 -7.66 -15.23 -5.85
N PHE A 115 -6.83 -14.40 -6.47
CA PHE A 115 -6.95 -14.04 -7.88
C PHE A 115 -5.55 -13.92 -8.52
N ALA A 116 -5.45 -14.20 -9.80
CA ALA A 116 -4.18 -14.14 -10.52
C ALA A 116 -3.90 -12.71 -11.02
N GLU A 117 -2.62 -12.38 -11.25
CA GLU A 117 -2.20 -11.10 -11.86
C GLU A 117 -2.87 -10.83 -13.22
N THR A 118 -3.21 -11.90 -13.95
CA THR A 118 -3.90 -11.81 -15.25
C THR A 118 -5.40 -11.54 -15.14
N GLU A 119 -5.94 -11.54 -13.93
CA GLU A 119 -7.37 -11.34 -13.66
C GLU A 119 -7.63 -9.91 -13.18
N SER A 120 -8.85 -9.48 -13.43
CA SER A 120 -9.41 -8.26 -12.85
C SER A 120 -10.69 -8.65 -12.11
N ILE A 121 -10.75 -8.31 -10.82
CA ILE A 121 -11.87 -8.65 -9.93
C ILE A 121 -12.62 -7.39 -9.54
N ASN A 122 -13.85 -7.56 -9.08
CA ASN A 122 -14.59 -6.47 -8.44
C ASN A 122 -14.56 -6.65 -6.92
N VAL A 123 -14.12 -5.61 -6.21
CA VAL A 123 -14.22 -5.51 -4.76
C VAL A 123 -15.11 -4.32 -4.48
N TYR A 124 -16.36 -4.60 -4.12
CA TYR A 124 -17.46 -3.63 -4.08
C TYR A 124 -17.63 -2.94 -5.45
N ASP A 125 -17.71 -1.62 -5.50
CA ASP A 125 -17.83 -0.81 -6.71
C ASP A 125 -16.50 -0.57 -7.45
N LEU A 126 -15.38 -1.06 -6.95
CA LEU A 126 -14.06 -0.88 -7.56
C LEU A 126 -13.63 -2.12 -8.36
N GLN A 127 -13.15 -1.89 -9.58
CA GLN A 127 -12.42 -2.89 -10.34
C GLN A 127 -10.96 -2.90 -9.87
N VAL A 128 -10.47 -4.07 -9.47
CA VAL A 128 -9.10 -4.26 -8.93
C VAL A 128 -8.32 -5.17 -9.85
N SER A 129 -7.12 -4.75 -10.20
CA SER A 129 -6.12 -5.58 -10.90
C SER A 129 -4.79 -5.50 -10.18
N ALA A 130 -3.95 -6.51 -10.36
CA ALA A 130 -2.64 -6.61 -9.74
C ALA A 130 -1.52 -6.60 -10.78
N LYS A 131 -0.31 -6.25 -10.34
CA LYS A 131 0.93 -6.35 -11.10
C LYS A 131 2.04 -6.77 -10.15
N SER A 132 2.72 -7.87 -10.45
CA SER A 132 3.91 -8.28 -9.70
C SER A 132 5.01 -7.24 -9.82
N VAL A 133 5.71 -6.99 -8.71
CA VAL A 133 6.85 -6.06 -8.65
C VAL A 133 8.06 -6.75 -8.03
N ARG A 134 9.26 -6.26 -8.33
CA ARG A 134 10.49 -6.83 -7.81
C ARG A 134 10.64 -6.48 -6.34
N HIS A 135 10.58 -7.51 -5.50
CA HIS A 135 10.78 -7.43 -4.05
C HIS A 135 11.16 -8.81 -3.51
N PRO A 136 12.08 -8.92 -2.52
CA PRO A 136 12.41 -10.20 -1.91
C PRO A 136 11.18 -10.91 -1.35
N GLY A 137 10.95 -12.16 -1.73
CA GLY A 137 9.74 -12.90 -1.35
C GLY A 137 8.51 -12.66 -2.22
N GLY A 138 8.61 -11.71 -3.18
CA GLY A 138 7.51 -11.30 -4.07
C GLY A 138 6.59 -10.25 -3.44
N CYS A 139 6.09 -9.36 -4.28
CA CYS A 139 5.11 -8.33 -3.90
C CYS A 139 4.21 -8.00 -5.09
N TYR A 140 3.00 -7.53 -4.83
CA TYR A 140 2.05 -7.08 -5.84
C TYR A 140 1.63 -5.64 -5.62
N SER A 141 1.70 -4.84 -6.68
CA SER A 141 1.02 -3.56 -6.79
C SER A 141 -0.45 -3.78 -7.11
N TYR A 142 -1.34 -2.94 -6.59
CA TYR A 142 -2.78 -2.99 -6.88
C TYR A 142 -3.25 -1.70 -7.55
N LYS A 143 -3.99 -1.87 -8.65
CA LYS A 143 -4.70 -0.78 -9.34
C LYS A 143 -6.19 -0.89 -9.07
N PHE A 144 -6.77 0.19 -8.58
CA PHE A 144 -8.19 0.37 -8.33
C PHE A 144 -8.76 1.34 -9.36
N LYS A 145 -9.79 0.89 -10.08
CA LYS A 145 -10.49 1.72 -11.05
C LYS A 145 -11.93 1.93 -10.60
N GLN A 146 -12.32 3.19 -10.50
CA GLN A 146 -13.68 3.60 -10.17
C GLN A 146 -14.60 3.49 -11.39
N PRO A 147 -15.95 3.41 -11.20
CA PRO A 147 -16.93 3.43 -12.30
C PRO A 147 -16.83 4.67 -13.21
N ASN A 148 -16.40 5.82 -12.68
CA ASN A 148 -16.17 7.06 -13.43
C ASN A 148 -14.87 7.06 -14.24
N GLY A 149 -14.08 5.98 -14.18
CA GLY A 149 -12.79 5.81 -14.87
C GLY A 149 -11.57 6.32 -14.13
N LYS A 150 -11.70 7.00 -13.00
CA LYS A 150 -10.56 7.44 -12.18
C LYS A 150 -9.83 6.25 -11.58
N THR A 151 -8.52 6.39 -11.41
CA THR A 151 -7.65 5.29 -10.97
C THR A 151 -6.73 5.69 -9.82
N PHE A 152 -6.65 4.80 -8.83
CA PHE A 152 -5.68 4.81 -7.76
C PHE A 152 -4.78 3.60 -7.89
N ILE A 153 -3.46 3.78 -7.75
CA ILE A 153 -2.50 2.67 -7.75
C ILE A 153 -1.67 2.73 -6.47
N PHE A 154 -1.59 1.59 -5.81
CA PHE A 154 -0.72 1.39 -4.66
C PHE A 154 0.42 0.45 -5.06
N CYS A 155 1.65 0.95 -5.03
CA CYS A 155 2.87 0.25 -5.40
C CYS A 155 3.93 0.49 -4.31
N SER A 156 3.78 -0.20 -3.18
CA SER A 156 4.76 -0.26 -2.11
C SER A 156 5.71 -1.43 -2.34
N ASP A 157 6.89 -1.39 -1.73
CA ASP A 157 7.86 -2.49 -1.74
C ASP A 157 8.18 -2.96 -3.16
N ALA A 158 8.68 -2.02 -3.94
CA ALA A 158 8.98 -2.23 -5.35
C ALA A 158 10.35 -1.66 -5.70
N GLU A 159 11.25 -2.52 -6.12
CA GLU A 159 12.57 -2.10 -6.57
C GLU A 159 12.60 -1.81 -8.05
N PHE A 160 12.78 -0.53 -8.36
CA PHE A 160 13.17 -0.05 -9.67
C PHE A 160 14.52 0.65 -9.53
N ASN A 161 15.49 0.18 -10.29
CA ASN A 161 16.86 0.71 -10.28
C ASN A 161 17.37 0.89 -11.71
N LEU A 162 18.60 1.37 -11.88
CA LEU A 162 19.16 1.64 -13.21
C LEU A 162 19.27 0.38 -14.08
N GLU A 163 19.46 -0.79 -13.49
CA GLU A 163 19.57 -2.06 -14.20
C GLU A 163 18.21 -2.56 -14.69
N THR A 164 17.12 -2.27 -13.94
CA THR A 164 15.76 -2.71 -14.28
C THR A 164 15.02 -1.74 -15.20
N LEU A 165 15.57 -0.56 -15.47
CA LEU A 165 14.93 0.44 -16.34
C LEU A 165 14.78 0.00 -17.81
N GLU A 166 15.55 -0.98 -18.27
CA GLU A 166 15.41 -1.53 -19.63
C GLU A 166 14.07 -2.27 -19.81
N ASP A 167 13.54 -2.89 -18.74
CA ASP A 167 12.30 -3.67 -18.76
C ASP A 167 11.09 -2.91 -18.17
N ILE A 168 11.20 -1.60 -18.04
CA ILE A 168 10.19 -0.78 -17.36
C ILE A 168 8.89 -0.61 -18.17
N GLY A 169 8.90 -0.86 -19.48
CA GLY A 169 7.78 -0.63 -20.39
C GLY A 169 6.43 -1.15 -19.86
N PRO A 170 6.31 -2.42 -19.44
CA PRO A 170 5.07 -2.98 -18.91
C PRO A 170 4.56 -2.30 -17.64
N TYR A 171 5.45 -1.65 -16.87
CA TYR A 171 5.08 -0.88 -15.68
C TYR A 171 4.64 0.53 -16.03
N ILE A 172 5.27 1.16 -17.03
CA ILE A 172 4.82 2.45 -17.58
C ILE A 172 3.39 2.33 -18.07
N ASP A 173 3.07 1.27 -18.83
CA ASP A 173 1.69 0.99 -19.30
C ASP A 173 0.74 0.74 -18.12
N TYR A 174 1.19 0.01 -17.10
CA TYR A 174 0.37 -0.28 -15.94
C TYR A 174 0.04 0.98 -15.13
N PHE A 175 0.99 1.91 -14.95
CA PHE A 175 0.81 3.17 -14.23
C PHE A 175 0.15 4.27 -15.07
N PHE A 176 0.06 4.09 -16.39
CA PHE A 176 -0.30 5.15 -17.32
C PHE A 176 -1.61 5.86 -16.96
N GLY A 177 -1.53 7.20 -16.87
CA GLY A 177 -2.66 8.09 -16.64
C GLY A 177 -3.29 8.01 -15.24
N ALA A 178 -2.64 7.35 -14.27
CA ALA A 178 -3.19 7.23 -12.92
C ALA A 178 -3.48 8.59 -12.29
N ASP A 179 -4.66 8.73 -11.67
CA ASP A 179 -5.02 9.94 -10.94
C ASP A 179 -4.15 10.09 -9.68
N VAL A 180 -3.92 8.99 -8.98
CA VAL A 180 -3.00 8.92 -7.84
C VAL A 180 -2.17 7.65 -7.92
N LEU A 181 -0.86 7.80 -7.81
CA LEU A 181 0.10 6.72 -7.63
C LEU A 181 0.78 6.89 -6.27
N VAL A 182 0.57 5.95 -5.34
CA VAL A 182 1.37 5.80 -4.13
C VAL A 182 2.52 4.87 -4.47
N PHE A 183 3.76 5.33 -4.28
CA PHE A 183 4.93 4.60 -4.74
C PHE A 183 6.03 4.53 -3.67
N ASP A 184 6.71 3.38 -3.64
CA ASP A 184 7.86 3.13 -2.78
C ASP A 184 8.99 4.13 -3.04
N THR A 185 9.41 4.78 -1.99
CA THR A 185 10.51 5.76 -2.03
C THR A 185 11.33 5.70 -0.74
N GLN A 186 11.67 4.48 -0.33
CA GLN A 186 12.34 4.24 0.95
C GLN A 186 13.70 4.93 1.02
N TYR A 187 14.42 5.05 -0.11
CA TYR A 187 15.81 5.50 -0.14
C TYR A 187 16.01 6.83 -0.87
N THR A 188 17.09 7.53 -0.52
CA THR A 188 17.69 8.52 -1.43
C THR A 188 18.24 7.79 -2.66
N PHE A 189 18.55 8.55 -3.71
CA PHE A 189 19.15 7.96 -4.91
C PHE A 189 20.49 7.29 -4.60
N GLU A 190 21.35 7.93 -3.82
CA GLU A 190 22.66 7.40 -3.40
C GLU A 190 22.53 6.14 -2.55
N GLU A 191 21.57 6.12 -1.64
CA GLU A 191 21.31 4.94 -0.79
C GLU A 191 20.78 3.76 -1.61
N SER A 192 19.92 4.01 -2.62
CA SER A 192 19.38 2.96 -3.48
C SER A 192 20.47 2.26 -4.31
N LEU A 193 21.53 2.97 -4.70
CA LEU A 193 22.68 2.37 -5.40
C LEU A 193 23.50 1.42 -4.52
N GLN A 194 23.46 1.59 -3.21
CA GLN A 194 24.16 0.75 -2.24
C GLN A 194 23.31 -0.42 -1.74
N LYS A 195 22.01 -0.36 -1.97
CA LYS A 195 21.00 -1.30 -1.46
C LYS A 195 20.26 -2.02 -2.59
N ILE A 196 20.99 -2.38 -3.65
CA ILE A 196 20.45 -3.20 -4.74
C ILE A 196 20.00 -4.55 -4.17
N ASP A 197 18.88 -5.08 -4.67
CA ASP A 197 18.23 -6.32 -4.19
C ASP A 197 17.60 -6.23 -2.79
N TRP A 198 17.49 -5.02 -2.22
CA TRP A 198 16.74 -4.81 -0.96
C TRP A 198 15.24 -4.63 -1.19
N GLY A 199 14.82 -4.46 -2.43
CA GLY A 199 13.41 -4.46 -2.82
C GLY A 199 12.73 -3.09 -2.77
N HIS A 200 13.50 -1.97 -2.77
CA HIS A 200 12.95 -0.62 -2.64
C HIS A 200 13.55 0.35 -3.63
N SER A 201 12.78 1.40 -3.91
CA SER A 201 13.14 2.46 -4.87
C SER A 201 13.55 3.77 -4.19
N SER A 202 14.01 4.71 -5.02
CA SER A 202 14.27 6.09 -4.61
C SER A 202 13.21 7.07 -5.12
N ALA A 203 13.06 8.21 -4.45
CA ALA A 203 12.15 9.25 -4.85
C ALA A 203 12.43 9.82 -6.26
N ALA A 204 13.71 9.80 -6.69
CA ALA A 204 14.10 10.25 -8.04
C ALA A 204 13.57 9.28 -9.11
N ILE A 205 13.74 7.97 -8.92
CA ILE A 205 13.24 6.93 -9.83
C ILE A 205 11.71 6.92 -9.86
N ALA A 206 11.06 7.00 -8.70
CA ALA A 206 9.60 7.11 -8.62
C ALA A 206 9.07 8.32 -9.41
N THR A 207 9.76 9.46 -9.33
CA THR A 207 9.41 10.68 -10.06
C THR A 207 9.56 10.49 -11.57
N ASP A 208 10.65 9.86 -12.02
CA ASP A 208 10.89 9.58 -13.44
C ASP A 208 9.82 8.65 -14.03
N ILE A 209 9.48 7.59 -13.30
CA ILE A 209 8.40 6.66 -13.66
C ILE A 209 7.06 7.41 -13.74
N ALA A 210 6.73 8.22 -12.75
CA ALA A 210 5.47 8.96 -12.71
C ALA A 210 5.35 9.96 -13.88
N ILE A 211 6.45 10.62 -14.27
CA ILE A 211 6.48 11.50 -15.46
C ILE A 211 6.24 10.68 -16.73
N LYS A 212 6.98 9.59 -16.94
CA LYS A 212 6.87 8.73 -18.12
C LYS A 212 5.50 8.08 -18.26
N SER A 213 4.83 7.83 -17.13
CA SER A 213 3.50 7.22 -17.07
C SER A 213 2.36 8.25 -17.06
N GLU A 214 2.62 9.54 -17.26
CA GLU A 214 1.59 10.59 -17.26
C GLU A 214 0.73 10.60 -15.98
N VAL A 215 1.31 10.25 -14.84
CA VAL A 215 0.64 10.23 -13.54
C VAL A 215 0.29 11.65 -13.14
N LYS A 216 -0.92 11.87 -12.58
CA LYS A 216 -1.35 13.21 -12.15
C LYS A 216 -0.81 13.57 -10.77
N LYS A 217 -0.81 12.64 -9.82
CA LYS A 217 -0.30 12.84 -8.46
C LYS A 217 0.52 11.65 -8.00
N LEU A 218 1.77 11.89 -7.61
CA LEU A 218 2.67 10.92 -6.99
C LEU A 218 2.72 11.17 -5.48
N ILE A 219 2.48 10.12 -4.71
CA ILE A 219 2.66 10.12 -3.25
C ILE A 219 3.87 9.27 -2.92
N LEU A 220 4.90 9.91 -2.37
CA LEU A 220 6.10 9.25 -1.89
C LEU A 220 5.75 8.49 -0.60
N TYR A 221 6.00 7.19 -0.59
CA TYR A 221 5.54 6.29 0.47
C TYR A 221 6.64 5.34 0.93
N HIS A 222 6.40 4.61 2.02
CA HIS A 222 7.28 3.59 2.57
C HIS A 222 8.66 4.15 2.97
N HIS A 223 8.66 5.21 3.77
CA HIS A 223 9.88 5.91 4.19
C HIS A 223 10.74 5.04 5.09
N ASP A 224 12.07 5.16 4.97
CA ASP A 224 13.00 4.47 5.87
C ASP A 224 12.71 4.88 7.33
N PRO A 225 12.52 3.94 8.26
CA PRO A 225 12.16 4.26 9.65
C PRO A 225 13.23 5.06 10.42
N SER A 226 14.43 5.17 9.87
CA SER A 226 15.49 6.02 10.44
C SER A 226 15.40 7.49 10.04
N TYR A 227 14.52 7.84 9.08
CA TYR A 227 14.38 9.21 8.60
C TYR A 227 13.58 10.06 9.58
N ASP A 228 14.09 11.24 9.88
CA ASP A 228 13.37 12.28 10.59
C ASP A 228 12.58 13.20 9.62
N ASP A 229 11.77 14.09 10.18
CA ASP A 229 10.94 15.02 9.40
C ASP A 229 11.80 15.89 8.44
N ALA A 230 12.97 16.34 8.88
CA ALA A 230 13.85 17.18 8.04
C ALA A 230 14.39 16.40 6.82
N LYS A 231 14.73 15.12 7.01
CA LYS A 231 15.15 14.25 5.91
C LYS A 231 14.00 14.02 4.93
N MET A 232 12.76 13.81 5.43
CA MET A 232 11.56 13.63 4.61
C MET A 232 11.21 14.88 3.81
N ASP A 233 11.28 16.07 4.44
CA ASP A 233 11.09 17.35 3.76
C ASP A 233 12.13 17.53 2.63
N SER A 234 13.39 17.20 2.92
CA SER A 234 14.48 17.27 1.95
C SER A 234 14.25 16.34 0.75
N LEU A 235 13.84 15.07 0.99
CA LEU A 235 13.52 14.11 -0.06
C LEU A 235 12.39 14.60 -0.96
N THR A 236 11.33 15.10 -0.35
CA THR A 236 10.17 15.64 -1.08
C THR A 236 10.57 16.84 -1.95
N LEU A 237 11.34 17.76 -1.40
CA LEU A 237 11.85 18.91 -2.15
C LEU A 237 12.79 18.50 -3.29
N GLN A 238 13.63 17.48 -3.09
CA GLN A 238 14.49 16.93 -4.14
C GLN A 238 13.68 16.31 -5.28
N ALA A 239 12.63 15.56 -5.00
CA ALA A 239 11.72 15.00 -6.00
C ALA A 239 11.02 16.10 -6.82
N ILE A 240 10.51 17.14 -6.16
CA ILE A 240 9.88 18.31 -6.81
C ILE A 240 10.90 19.04 -7.69
N LYS A 241 12.11 19.25 -7.20
CA LYS A 241 13.19 19.89 -7.95
C LYS A 241 13.61 19.06 -9.16
N TYR A 242 13.77 17.76 -8.98
CA TYR A 242 14.07 16.82 -10.07
C TYR A 242 13.00 16.90 -11.17
N LYS A 243 11.71 16.81 -10.81
CA LYS A 243 10.60 17.00 -11.75
C LYS A 243 10.68 18.32 -12.50
N SER A 244 10.97 19.42 -11.80
CA SER A 244 11.05 20.76 -12.42
C SER A 244 12.21 20.88 -13.41
N MET A 245 13.30 20.13 -13.20
CA MET A 245 14.44 20.11 -14.11
C MET A 245 14.19 19.20 -15.33
N MET A 246 13.64 17.99 -15.11
CA MET A 246 13.47 16.99 -16.15
C MET A 246 12.22 17.21 -17.00
N ALA A 247 11.16 17.72 -16.42
CA ALA A 247 9.87 17.92 -17.08
C ALA A 247 9.15 19.17 -16.55
N PRO A 248 9.67 20.37 -16.84
CA PRO A 248 9.16 21.63 -16.25
C PRO A 248 7.68 21.89 -16.51
N ASN A 249 7.19 21.48 -17.67
CA ASN A 249 5.80 21.68 -18.10
C ASN A 249 4.87 20.49 -17.75
N HIS A 250 5.38 19.42 -17.17
CA HIS A 250 4.54 18.27 -16.79
C HIS A 250 3.68 18.62 -15.57
N PRO A 251 2.37 18.28 -15.57
CA PRO A 251 1.44 18.68 -14.51
C PRO A 251 1.56 17.85 -13.22
N LEU A 252 2.49 16.90 -13.15
CA LEU A 252 2.66 16.00 -11.99
C LEU A 252 2.74 16.77 -10.67
N GLN A 253 1.87 16.43 -9.74
CA GLN A 253 1.93 16.86 -8.35
C GLN A 253 2.68 15.80 -7.53
N ILE A 254 3.54 16.23 -6.61
CA ILE A 254 4.32 15.35 -5.74
C ILE A 254 4.10 15.75 -4.28
N ALA A 255 3.82 14.77 -3.42
CA ALA A 255 3.74 14.97 -1.98
C ALA A 255 4.29 13.72 -1.26
N ALA A 256 4.78 13.87 -0.04
CA ALA A 256 5.08 12.74 0.83
C ALA A 256 3.81 12.29 1.57
N ALA A 257 3.70 10.98 1.79
CA ALA A 257 2.67 10.43 2.67
C ALA A 257 2.96 10.76 4.13
N TYR A 258 1.91 10.95 4.91
CA TYR A 258 1.97 11.07 6.37
C TYR A 258 0.74 10.39 6.99
N GLU A 259 0.83 10.01 8.27
CA GLU A 259 -0.29 9.38 8.96
C GLU A 259 -1.51 10.32 9.01
N GLY A 260 -2.65 9.83 8.52
CA GLY A 260 -3.90 10.60 8.43
C GLY A 260 -4.02 11.45 7.16
N LEU A 261 -3.12 11.30 6.18
CA LEU A 261 -3.30 11.92 4.86
C LEU A 261 -4.56 11.36 4.19
N GLU A 262 -5.47 12.24 3.80
CA GLU A 262 -6.66 11.90 3.02
C GLU A 262 -6.56 12.49 1.61
N ILE A 263 -6.92 11.66 0.63
CA ILE A 263 -6.92 12.06 -0.79
C ILE A 263 -8.26 11.66 -1.39
N GLU A 264 -8.98 12.61 -1.90
CA GLU A 264 -10.18 12.37 -2.70
C GLU A 264 -9.80 12.23 -4.18
N ILE A 265 -10.38 11.22 -4.85
CA ILE A 265 -10.10 10.89 -6.25
C ILE A 265 -11.41 10.95 -7.05
#